data_7e864221729ee47c3b27753c2fce5d29
#
_entry.id   7e864221729ee47c3b27753c2fce5d29
#
_cell.length_a   1.000
_cell.length_b   1.000
_cell.length_c   1.000
_cell.angle_alpha   90.00
_cell.angle_beta   90.00
_cell.angle_gamma   90.00
#
_symmetry.space_group_name_H-M   'P 1'
#
loop_
_entity.id
_entity.type
_entity.pdbx_description
1 polymer ?
#
loop_
_entity_poly.entity_id
_entity_poly.type
_entity_poly.pdbx_seq_one_letter_code
_entity_poly.pdbx_strand_id
1 'polypeptide(L)'
;PEPTSIENAYRFIKSSFYRQIRLYSETPELRDLVEESMDRNNRHGIRTPRELLLHLKELGPEMSDFAEQQTERYRPSLILNQVRSNNDIKVGHAMETACLKYFGLSVDFRGYVTNNDLVRRSVLQRKPLMMQSPDSEIGQDLQRLLGNILQRQKVPPS
;
A
#
# COMPACT_ATOMS: atom_id res chain seq x y z
N PRO A 1 -12.83 9.67 -2.00
CA PRO A 1 -12.48 8.70 -0.96
C PRO A 1 -12.90 9.22 0.41
N GLU A 2 -13.47 8.34 1.22
CA GLU A 2 -13.92 8.70 2.57
C GLU A 2 -12.73 8.74 3.53
N PRO A 3 -12.70 9.64 4.54
CA PRO A 3 -11.61 9.73 5.53
C PRO A 3 -11.31 8.38 6.22
N THR A 4 -12.36 7.65 6.57
CA THR A 4 -12.25 6.31 7.18
C THR A 4 -11.54 5.30 6.28
N SER A 5 -11.78 5.35 4.97
CA SER A 5 -11.11 4.47 3.99
C SER A 5 -9.62 4.79 3.89
N ILE A 6 -9.25 6.07 3.98
CA ILE A 6 -7.85 6.52 3.98
C ILE A 6 -7.14 6.02 5.25
N GLU A 7 -7.78 6.19 6.42
CA GLU A 7 -7.25 5.70 7.69
C GLU A 7 -7.05 4.18 7.68
N ASN A 8 -8.03 3.44 7.18
CA ASN A 8 -7.94 1.99 7.04
C ASN A 8 -6.81 1.57 6.09
N ALA A 9 -6.58 2.29 4.99
CA ALA A 9 -5.47 2.03 4.09
C ALA A 9 -4.12 2.23 4.79
N TYR A 10 -3.92 3.29 5.57
CA TYR A 10 -2.71 3.49 6.37
C TYR A 10 -2.50 2.36 7.41
N ARG A 11 -3.56 1.96 8.11
CA ARG A 11 -3.52 0.85 9.06
C ARG A 11 -3.13 -0.46 8.37
N PHE A 12 -3.70 -0.72 7.20
CA PHE A 12 -3.37 -1.90 6.40
C PHE A 12 -1.91 -1.90 5.96
N ILE A 13 -1.42 -0.79 5.40
CA ILE A 13 -0.02 -0.64 4.97
C ILE A 13 0.92 -0.90 6.15
N LYS A 14 0.67 -0.28 7.30
CA LYS A 14 1.45 -0.50 8.52
C LYS A 14 1.45 -1.98 8.93
N SER A 15 0.27 -2.56 9.11
CA SER A 15 0.14 -3.94 9.60
C SER A 15 0.72 -4.98 8.65
N SER A 16 0.54 -4.80 7.33
CA SER A 16 1.09 -5.72 6.33
C SER A 16 2.60 -5.64 6.24
N PHE A 17 3.20 -4.47 6.45
CA PHE A 17 4.65 -4.32 6.54
C PHE A 17 5.23 -5.03 7.77
N TYR A 18 4.64 -4.83 8.96
CA TYR A 18 5.06 -5.57 10.16
C TYR A 18 4.96 -7.07 9.97
N ARG A 19 3.86 -7.53 9.35
CA ARG A 19 3.70 -8.95 9.04
C ARG A 19 4.78 -9.46 8.08
N GLN A 20 5.17 -8.66 7.09
CA GLN A 20 6.27 -9.02 6.19
C GLN A 20 7.58 -9.17 6.97
N ILE A 21 7.98 -8.16 7.77
CA ILE A 21 9.20 -8.24 8.58
C ILE A 21 9.17 -9.50 9.44
N ARG A 22 8.07 -9.76 10.14
CA ARG A 22 7.93 -10.95 10.97
C ARG A 22 8.12 -12.26 10.20
N LEU A 23 7.57 -12.34 8.98
CA LEU A 23 7.69 -13.54 8.13
C LEU A 23 9.13 -13.82 7.70
N TYR A 24 9.93 -12.78 7.48
CA TYR A 24 11.32 -12.87 7.07
C TYR A 24 12.31 -12.78 8.24
N SER A 25 11.83 -12.61 9.46
CA SER A 25 12.67 -12.63 10.67
C SER A 25 13.13 -14.05 10.95
N GLU A 26 14.44 -14.25 10.95
CA GLU A 26 15.05 -15.58 11.15
C GLU A 26 15.17 -15.92 12.64
N THR A 27 15.39 -14.91 13.50
CA THR A 27 15.56 -15.13 14.93
C THR A 27 14.28 -14.89 15.74
N PRO A 28 14.08 -15.61 16.87
CA PRO A 28 12.97 -15.37 17.77
C PRO A 28 12.95 -13.96 18.32
N GLU A 29 14.11 -13.42 18.70
CA GLU A 29 14.27 -12.09 19.29
C GLU A 29 13.78 -10.99 18.34
N LEU A 30 14.08 -11.12 17.05
CA LEU A 30 13.60 -10.19 16.02
C LEU A 30 12.09 -10.30 15.84
N ARG A 31 11.53 -11.51 15.89
CA ARG A 31 10.07 -11.70 15.83
C ARG A 31 9.36 -11.06 16.99
N ASP A 32 9.90 -11.24 18.20
CA ASP A 32 9.35 -10.67 19.43
C ASP A 32 9.40 -9.15 19.40
N LEU A 33 10.52 -8.55 18.95
CA LEU A 33 10.65 -7.11 18.76
C LEU A 33 9.58 -6.57 17.81
N VAL A 34 9.36 -7.24 16.68
CA VAL A 34 8.35 -6.82 15.69
C VAL A 34 6.94 -6.94 16.27
N GLU A 35 6.62 -8.03 16.99
CA GLU A 35 5.33 -8.20 17.67
C GLU A 35 5.10 -7.14 18.74
N GLU A 36 6.08 -6.88 19.59
CA GLU A 36 6.01 -5.80 20.57
C GLU A 36 5.79 -4.44 19.91
N SER A 37 6.43 -4.17 18.78
CA SER A 37 6.28 -2.91 18.02
C SER A 37 4.87 -2.71 17.43
N MET A 38 4.05 -3.75 17.37
CA MET A 38 2.63 -3.65 17.00
C MET A 38 1.75 -3.11 18.13
N ASP A 39 2.20 -3.22 19.38
CA ASP A 39 1.51 -2.65 20.53
C ASP A 39 1.85 -1.16 20.66
N ARG A 40 0.83 -0.33 20.94
CA ARG A 40 1.02 1.10 21.16
C ARG A 40 1.84 1.43 22.39
N ASN A 41 1.84 0.55 23.39
CA ASN A 41 2.53 0.72 24.68
C ASN A 41 3.78 -0.13 24.77
N ASN A 42 4.44 -0.45 23.64
CA ASN A 42 5.64 -1.27 23.63
C ASN A 42 6.81 -0.59 24.36
N ARG A 43 7.69 -1.41 24.91
CA ARG A 43 8.85 -0.97 25.73
C ARG A 43 9.85 -0.10 24.96
N HIS A 44 9.91 -0.26 23.63
CA HIS A 44 10.85 0.43 22.76
C HIS A 44 10.34 1.77 22.25
N GLY A 45 9.07 2.13 22.54
CA GLY A 45 8.45 3.37 22.08
C GLY A 45 8.24 3.43 20.55
N ILE A 46 8.36 2.30 19.86
CA ILE A 46 8.22 2.18 18.39
C ILE A 46 6.75 2.26 18.02
N ARG A 47 6.37 3.31 17.30
CA ARG A 47 4.96 3.56 16.90
C ARG A 47 4.72 3.45 15.40
N THR A 48 5.78 3.58 14.61
CA THR A 48 5.70 3.62 13.15
C THR A 48 6.68 2.63 12.52
N PRO A 49 6.43 2.17 11.28
CA PRO A 49 7.40 1.39 10.52
C PRO A 49 8.77 2.06 10.41
N ARG A 50 8.79 3.39 10.25
CA ARG A 50 10.04 4.17 10.18
C ARG A 50 10.87 4.05 11.46
N GLU A 51 10.23 4.14 12.62
CA GLU A 51 10.93 3.99 13.91
C GLU A 51 11.46 2.57 14.10
N LEU A 52 10.70 1.54 13.67
CA LEU A 52 11.20 0.17 13.68
C LEU A 52 12.42 0.01 12.76
N LEU A 53 12.36 0.54 11.54
CA LEU A 53 13.48 0.49 10.60
C LEU A 53 14.72 1.19 11.15
N LEU A 54 14.57 2.34 11.80
CA LEU A 54 15.68 3.06 12.44
C LEU A 54 16.26 2.23 13.59
N HIS A 55 15.39 1.67 14.45
CA HIS A 55 15.84 0.82 15.55
C HIS A 55 16.61 -0.42 15.05
N LEU A 56 16.13 -1.08 13.99
CA LEU A 56 16.85 -2.20 13.40
C LEU A 56 18.23 -1.81 12.88
N LYS A 57 18.36 -0.63 12.25
CA LYS A 57 19.67 -0.10 11.78
C LYS A 57 20.67 0.16 12.91
N GLU A 58 20.19 0.51 14.09
CA GLU A 58 21.03 0.73 15.28
C GLU A 58 21.57 -0.58 15.89
N LEU A 59 20.93 -1.73 15.61
CA LEU A 59 21.34 -3.03 16.13
C LEU A 59 22.57 -3.63 15.41
N GLY A 60 22.99 -3.05 14.30
CA GLY A 60 24.20 -3.44 13.59
C GLY A 60 24.03 -3.62 12.09
N PRO A 61 25.13 -3.89 11.36
CA PRO A 61 25.13 -3.96 9.89
C PRO A 61 24.14 -5.00 9.32
N GLU A 62 24.10 -6.21 9.88
CA GLU A 62 23.18 -7.27 9.42
C GLU A 62 21.72 -6.85 9.52
N MET A 63 21.34 -6.18 10.62
CA MET A 63 19.97 -5.69 10.82
C MET A 63 19.68 -4.49 9.93
N SER A 64 20.68 -3.67 9.63
CA SER A 64 20.58 -2.58 8.66
C SER A 64 20.27 -3.12 7.26
N ASP A 65 21.05 -4.11 6.80
CA ASP A 65 20.87 -4.75 5.50
C ASP A 65 19.48 -5.44 5.41
N PHE A 66 19.10 -6.13 6.47
CA PHE A 66 17.76 -6.74 6.57
C PHE A 66 16.66 -5.68 6.43
N ALA A 67 16.75 -4.58 7.18
CA ALA A 67 15.76 -3.49 7.13
C ALA A 67 15.65 -2.88 5.72
N GLU A 68 16.79 -2.69 5.04
CA GLU A 68 16.81 -2.18 3.66
C GLU A 68 16.17 -3.16 2.68
N GLN A 69 16.52 -4.43 2.73
CA GLN A 69 15.91 -5.47 1.91
C GLN A 69 14.39 -5.56 2.12
N GLN A 70 13.91 -5.49 3.37
CA GLN A 70 12.47 -5.53 3.63
C GLN A 70 11.76 -4.29 3.09
N THR A 71 12.40 -3.12 3.16
CA THR A 71 11.84 -1.88 2.61
C THR A 71 11.78 -1.92 1.09
N GLU A 72 12.80 -2.45 0.43
CA GLU A 72 12.84 -2.58 -1.03
C GLU A 72 11.80 -3.59 -1.56
N ARG A 73 11.62 -4.69 -0.85
CA ARG A 73 10.61 -5.72 -1.19
C ARG A 73 9.17 -5.25 -0.98
N TYR A 74 8.96 -4.34 -0.02
CA TYR A 74 7.63 -3.87 0.33
C TYR A 74 7.24 -2.67 -0.53
N ARG A 75 6.53 -2.92 -1.62
CA ARG A 75 6.03 -1.88 -2.53
C ARG A 75 4.56 -2.11 -2.87
N PRO A 76 3.64 -1.81 -1.96
CA PRO A 76 2.22 -1.96 -2.24
C PRO A 76 1.76 -0.98 -3.31
N SER A 77 0.81 -1.42 -4.12
CA SER A 77 0.13 -0.57 -5.09
C SER A 77 -1.12 0.02 -4.48
N LEU A 78 -1.30 1.33 -4.62
CA LEU A 78 -2.49 2.07 -4.20
C LEU A 78 -3.36 2.38 -5.41
N ILE A 79 -4.64 2.08 -5.31
CA ILE A 79 -5.65 2.43 -6.30
C ILE A 79 -6.77 3.15 -5.56
N LEU A 80 -7.18 4.32 -6.05
CA LEU A 80 -8.37 5.00 -5.53
C LEU A 80 -9.62 4.50 -6.24
N ASN A 81 -10.60 4.11 -5.48
CA ASN A 81 -11.91 3.70 -5.98
C ASN A 81 -12.95 4.78 -5.73
N GLN A 82 -13.97 4.86 -6.59
CA GLN A 82 -15.10 5.78 -6.48
C GLN A 82 -14.68 7.26 -6.45
N VAL A 83 -13.73 7.64 -7.28
CA VAL A 83 -13.28 9.02 -7.44
C VAL A 83 -14.39 9.87 -8.07
N ARG A 84 -14.67 11.03 -7.51
CA ARG A 84 -15.72 11.96 -7.96
C ARG A 84 -15.17 13.29 -8.47
N SER A 85 -13.94 13.62 -8.10
CA SER A 85 -13.33 14.91 -8.42
C SER A 85 -11.81 14.82 -8.57
N ASN A 86 -11.21 15.82 -9.20
CA ASN A 86 -9.75 15.94 -9.28
C ASN A 86 -9.10 16.08 -7.89
N ASN A 87 -9.81 16.59 -6.89
CA ASN A 87 -9.29 16.64 -5.54
C ASN A 87 -9.17 15.26 -4.91
N ASP A 88 -10.05 14.33 -5.26
CA ASP A 88 -9.93 12.94 -4.80
C ASP A 88 -8.67 12.30 -5.37
N ILE A 89 -8.29 12.59 -6.61
CA ILE A 89 -7.07 12.06 -7.24
C ILE A 89 -5.82 12.52 -6.48
N LYS A 90 -5.79 13.79 -6.04
CA LYS A 90 -4.68 14.34 -5.24
C LYS A 90 -4.44 13.56 -3.94
N VAL A 91 -5.48 12.93 -3.39
CA VAL A 91 -5.35 12.09 -2.20
C VAL A 91 -4.41 10.91 -2.44
N GLY A 92 -4.43 10.30 -3.63
CA GLY A 92 -3.51 9.20 -3.98
C GLY A 92 -2.04 9.62 -3.87
N HIS A 93 -1.67 10.75 -4.46
CA HIS A 93 -0.30 11.30 -4.38
C HIS A 93 0.06 11.77 -2.97
N ALA A 94 -0.91 12.34 -2.23
CA ALA A 94 -0.69 12.71 -0.85
C ALA A 94 -0.40 11.49 0.03
N MET A 95 -1.06 10.36 -0.23
CA MET A 95 -0.81 9.10 0.48
C MET A 95 0.57 8.52 0.17
N GLU A 96 1.04 8.55 -1.09
CA GLU A 96 2.42 8.17 -1.43
C GLU A 96 3.42 8.98 -0.61
N THR A 97 3.28 10.31 -0.64
CA THR A 97 4.16 11.24 0.08
C THR A 97 4.12 11.00 1.58
N ALA A 98 2.95 10.79 2.16
CA ALA A 98 2.77 10.56 3.59
C ALA A 98 3.37 9.21 4.02
N CYS A 99 3.18 8.12 3.24
CA CYS A 99 3.77 6.83 3.55
C CYS A 99 5.30 6.90 3.54
N LEU A 100 5.89 7.56 2.55
CA LEU A 100 7.34 7.73 2.50
C LEU A 100 7.85 8.58 3.68
N LYS A 101 7.17 9.69 3.98
CA LYS A 101 7.57 10.63 5.04
C LYS A 101 7.45 10.02 6.45
N TYR A 102 6.31 9.41 6.75
CA TYR A 102 5.98 8.98 8.12
C TYR A 102 6.28 7.51 8.40
N PHE A 103 6.20 6.66 7.37
CA PHE A 103 6.46 5.23 7.51
C PHE A 103 7.83 4.81 6.96
N GLY A 104 8.48 5.64 6.12
CA GLY A 104 9.68 5.27 5.40
C GLY A 104 9.41 4.21 4.31
N LEU A 105 8.16 4.07 3.88
CA LEU A 105 7.72 3.03 2.94
C LEU A 105 7.29 3.64 1.62
N SER A 106 7.79 3.09 0.52
CA SER A 106 7.36 3.46 -0.82
C SER A 106 6.04 2.75 -1.15
N VAL A 107 5.02 3.55 -1.46
CA VAL A 107 3.71 3.09 -1.95
C VAL A 107 3.53 3.66 -3.34
N ASP A 108 3.14 2.84 -4.31
CA ASP A 108 2.98 3.30 -5.69
C ASP A 108 1.50 3.58 -5.99
N PHE A 109 1.16 4.83 -6.21
CA PHE A 109 -0.17 5.19 -6.69
C PHE A 109 -0.30 4.82 -8.17
N ARG A 110 -1.16 3.83 -8.46
CA ARG A 110 -1.36 3.28 -9.81
C ARG A 110 -2.45 3.95 -10.61
N GLY A 111 -3.28 4.75 -9.95
CA GLY A 111 -4.38 5.45 -10.57
C GLY A 111 -5.69 5.26 -9.80
N TYR A 112 -6.79 5.49 -10.50
CA TYR A 112 -8.11 5.54 -9.89
C TYR A 112 -9.18 4.95 -10.79
N VAL A 113 -10.33 4.68 -10.17
CA VAL A 113 -11.58 4.32 -10.84
C VAL A 113 -12.64 5.35 -10.48
N THR A 114 -13.28 5.93 -11.47
CA THR A 114 -14.35 6.91 -11.28
C THR A 114 -15.59 6.27 -10.65
N ASN A 115 -16.35 7.08 -9.90
CA ASN A 115 -17.66 6.67 -9.41
C ASN A 115 -18.65 6.70 -10.57
N ASN A 116 -19.18 5.53 -10.97
CA ASN A 116 -20.04 5.42 -12.12
C ASN A 116 -21.18 4.40 -11.87
N ASP A 117 -22.40 4.79 -12.22
CA ASP A 117 -23.59 3.96 -12.04
C ASP A 117 -23.61 2.67 -12.88
N LEU A 118 -22.79 2.60 -13.93
CA LEU A 118 -22.64 1.38 -14.74
C LEU A 118 -22.13 0.21 -13.89
N VAL A 119 -21.29 0.46 -12.88
CA VAL A 119 -20.82 -0.59 -11.95
C VAL A 119 -22.00 -1.21 -11.22
N ARG A 120 -22.86 -0.37 -10.63
CA ARG A 120 -24.05 -0.83 -9.92
C ARG A 120 -24.98 -1.62 -10.85
N ARG A 121 -25.18 -1.12 -12.07
CA ARG A 121 -26.03 -1.82 -13.08
C ARG A 121 -25.45 -3.18 -13.46
N SER A 122 -24.14 -3.28 -13.69
CA SER A 122 -23.47 -4.55 -14.02
C SER A 122 -23.63 -5.58 -12.91
N VAL A 123 -23.49 -5.16 -11.64
CA VAL A 123 -23.70 -6.02 -10.47
C VAL A 123 -25.15 -6.52 -10.41
N LEU A 124 -26.15 -5.63 -10.56
CA LEU A 124 -27.57 -6.00 -10.55
C LEU A 124 -27.93 -6.96 -11.69
N GLN A 125 -27.34 -6.76 -12.85
CA GLN A 125 -27.54 -7.61 -14.02
C GLN A 125 -26.70 -8.89 -14.00
N ARG A 126 -25.81 -9.05 -13.02
CA ARG A 126 -24.86 -10.17 -12.89
C ARG A 126 -24.04 -10.38 -14.17
N LYS A 127 -23.67 -9.28 -14.84
CA LYS A 127 -22.86 -9.30 -16.05
C LYS A 127 -21.63 -8.44 -15.86
N PRO A 128 -20.41 -8.92 -16.20
CA PRO A 128 -19.18 -8.13 -16.04
C PRO A 128 -19.26 -6.83 -16.84
N LEU A 129 -18.86 -5.71 -16.23
CA LEU A 129 -18.87 -4.39 -16.84
C LEU A 129 -18.11 -4.35 -18.16
N MET A 130 -16.94 -4.95 -18.20
CA MET A 130 -16.07 -4.96 -19.39
C MET A 130 -16.64 -5.74 -20.56
N MET A 131 -17.61 -6.63 -20.33
CA MET A 131 -18.34 -7.31 -21.40
C MET A 131 -19.52 -6.49 -21.94
N GLN A 132 -20.06 -5.56 -21.12
CA GLN A 132 -21.22 -4.77 -21.49
C GLN A 132 -20.84 -3.41 -22.09
N SER A 133 -19.83 -2.76 -21.49
CA SER A 133 -19.49 -1.37 -21.80
C SER A 133 -17.97 -1.15 -21.68
N PRO A 134 -17.15 -1.83 -22.51
CA PRO A 134 -15.69 -1.72 -22.44
C PRO A 134 -15.17 -0.30 -22.74
N ASP A 135 -15.87 0.42 -23.61
CA ASP A 135 -15.49 1.77 -24.06
C ASP A 135 -16.04 2.90 -23.18
N SER A 136 -16.77 2.54 -22.11
CA SER A 136 -17.23 3.52 -21.13
C SER A 136 -16.06 4.17 -20.37
N GLU A 137 -16.29 5.35 -19.77
CA GLU A 137 -15.29 6.04 -18.94
C GLU A 137 -14.65 5.11 -17.91
N ILE A 138 -15.48 4.35 -17.20
CA ILE A 138 -14.98 3.39 -16.21
C ILE A 138 -14.25 2.20 -16.86
N GLY A 139 -14.65 1.77 -18.05
CA GLY A 139 -13.93 0.78 -18.84
C GLY A 139 -12.53 1.26 -19.20
N GLN A 140 -12.40 2.52 -19.61
CA GLN A 140 -11.12 3.17 -19.89
C GLN A 140 -10.25 3.31 -18.64
N ASP A 141 -10.83 3.64 -17.48
CA ASP A 141 -10.12 3.67 -16.21
C ASP A 141 -9.51 2.31 -15.87
N LEU A 142 -10.29 1.23 -16.00
CA LEU A 142 -9.81 -0.13 -15.73
C LEU A 142 -8.70 -0.56 -16.71
N GLN A 143 -8.80 -0.21 -17.99
CA GLN A 143 -7.76 -0.48 -18.99
C GLN A 143 -6.46 0.28 -18.66
N ARG A 144 -6.57 1.57 -18.28
CA ARG A 144 -5.43 2.39 -17.85
C ARG A 144 -4.75 1.82 -16.61
N LEU A 145 -5.52 1.43 -15.60
CA LEU A 145 -5.01 0.78 -14.39
C LEU A 145 -4.27 -0.52 -14.70
N LEU A 146 -4.85 -1.36 -15.55
CA LEU A 146 -4.22 -2.59 -16.01
C LEU A 146 -2.86 -2.31 -16.66
N GLY A 147 -2.81 -1.33 -17.56
CA GLY A 147 -1.57 -0.87 -18.18
C GLY A 147 -0.51 -0.44 -17.16
N ASN A 148 -0.89 0.38 -16.18
CA ASN A 148 0.00 0.86 -15.12
C ASN A 148 0.52 -0.26 -14.21
N ILE A 149 -0.28 -1.28 -13.95
CA ILE A 149 0.12 -2.45 -13.15
C ILE A 149 1.09 -3.34 -13.93
N LEU A 150 0.79 -3.63 -15.21
CA LEU A 150 1.60 -4.53 -16.04
C LEU A 150 2.94 -3.93 -16.42
N GLN A 151 3.05 -2.62 -16.60
CA GLN A 151 4.32 -1.95 -16.92
C GLN A 151 5.38 -2.17 -15.82
N ARG A 152 4.96 -2.21 -14.56
CA ARG A 152 5.89 -2.47 -13.44
C ARG A 152 6.42 -3.90 -13.42
N GLN A 153 5.64 -4.88 -13.87
CA GLN A 153 6.08 -6.29 -13.88
C GLN A 153 7.20 -6.55 -14.89
N LYS A 154 7.43 -5.61 -15.82
CA LYS A 154 8.48 -5.72 -16.85
C LYS A 154 9.83 -5.15 -16.44
N VAL A 155 9.93 -4.48 -15.30
CA VAL A 155 11.22 -3.99 -14.77
C VAL A 155 11.71 -5.01 -13.74
N PRO A 156 12.72 -5.83 -14.06
CA PRO A 156 13.32 -6.72 -13.07
C PRO A 156 13.93 -5.87 -11.96
N PRO A 157 13.97 -6.34 -10.72
CA PRO A 157 14.75 -5.70 -9.68
C PRO A 157 16.21 -5.67 -10.12
N SER A 158 16.79 -4.48 -10.16
CA SER A 158 18.23 -4.23 -10.37
C SER A 158 19.04 -4.72 -9.20
#